data_0962feb1ebc3b54c198f63ba320661ac
#
_entry.id   0962feb1ebc3b54c198f63ba320661ac
#
_cell.length_a   1.000
_cell.length_b   1.000
_cell.length_c   1.000
_cell.angle_alpha   90.00
_cell.angle_beta   90.00
_cell.angle_gamma   90.00
#
_symmetry.space_group_name_H-M   'P 1'
#
loop_
_entity.id
_entity.type
_entity.pdbx_description
1 polymer ?
#
loop_
_entity_poly.entity_id
_entity_poly.type
_entity_poly.pdbx_seq_one_letter_code
_entity_poly.pdbx_strand_id
1 'polypeptide(L)'
;MEENKTRQTRVSPAAFIQAISHPQRRADALELVHMMRQITRVAPRMWGPTIIGFDQVHYVYPTGREGDIPLAGFSPRKQALVIYLGPGIDNTALLSKLGKHKAGVGCLYVNKLDDVDRSVLRQLVAHSVREMRKLYPTRAKSRASVKVRPPRSGVRARR
;
A
#
# COMPACT_ATOMS: atom_id res chain seq x y z
N MET A 1 15.56 -18.79 6.65
CA MET A 1 14.70 -17.81 6.56
C MET A 1 14.41 -17.38 5.20
N GLU A 2 13.22 -17.30 4.86
CA GLU A 2 12.87 -16.92 3.55
C GLU A 2 13.02 -15.48 3.37
N GLU A 3 13.61 -15.08 2.32
CA GLU A 3 13.78 -13.68 2.05
C GLU A 3 12.55 -13.08 1.44
N ASN A 4 12.23 -11.89 1.80
CA ASN A 4 11.08 -11.20 1.23
C ASN A 4 11.34 -10.92 -0.23
N LYS A 5 10.52 -11.45 -1.10
CA LYS A 5 10.73 -11.30 -2.51
C LYS A 5 10.37 -9.92 -3.03
N THR A 6 9.54 -9.18 -2.34
CA THR A 6 9.13 -7.87 -2.78
C THR A 6 9.94 -6.81 -2.07
N ARG A 7 10.74 -6.09 -2.82
CA ARG A 7 11.60 -5.07 -2.26
C ARG A 7 11.50 -3.80 -3.08
N GLN A 8 11.88 -2.71 -2.48
CA GLN A 8 11.95 -1.45 -3.20
C GLN A 8 13.00 -1.55 -4.29
N THR A 9 12.73 -0.92 -5.41
CA THR A 9 13.69 -0.89 -6.52
C THR A 9 13.94 0.57 -6.90
N ARG A 10 14.83 0.79 -7.82
CA ARG A 10 15.16 2.14 -8.27
C ARG A 10 14.40 2.54 -9.51
N VAL A 11 13.53 1.68 -9.98
CA VAL A 11 12.74 1.99 -11.17
C VAL A 11 11.83 3.15 -10.85
N SER A 12 11.71 4.09 -11.76
CA SER A 12 10.85 5.25 -11.56
C SER A 12 9.37 4.85 -11.67
N PRO A 13 8.55 5.15 -10.67
CA PRO A 13 7.11 4.90 -10.79
C PRO A 13 6.51 5.61 -12.00
N ALA A 14 6.97 6.82 -12.29
CA ALA A 14 6.47 7.55 -13.44
C ALA A 14 6.78 6.82 -14.75
N ALA A 15 8.00 6.29 -14.87
CA ALA A 15 8.37 5.56 -16.06
C ALA A 15 7.57 4.27 -16.17
N PHE A 16 7.35 3.59 -15.05
CA PHE A 16 6.56 2.38 -15.04
C PHE A 16 5.14 2.66 -15.52
N ILE A 17 4.52 3.72 -15.04
CA ILE A 17 3.16 4.06 -15.42
C ILE A 17 3.10 4.47 -16.88
N GLN A 18 4.07 5.22 -17.36
CA GLN A 18 4.08 5.63 -18.77
C GLN A 18 4.17 4.43 -19.70
N ALA A 19 4.76 3.34 -19.25
CA ALA A 19 4.89 2.14 -20.06
C ALA A 19 3.61 1.29 -20.09
N ILE A 20 2.60 1.64 -19.32
CA ILE A 20 1.34 0.91 -19.35
C ILE A 20 0.66 1.21 -20.67
N SER A 21 0.40 0.19 -21.47
CA SER A 21 -0.16 0.41 -22.80
C SER A 21 -1.65 0.72 -22.79
N HIS A 22 -2.38 0.23 -21.83
CA HIS A 22 -3.82 0.45 -21.77
C HIS A 22 -4.11 1.85 -21.22
N PRO A 23 -4.68 2.75 -22.04
CA PRO A 23 -4.85 4.14 -21.62
C PRO A 23 -5.64 4.34 -20.33
N GLN A 24 -6.74 3.60 -20.19
CA GLN A 24 -7.55 3.74 -18.98
C GLN A 24 -6.78 3.28 -17.75
N ARG A 25 -6.04 2.18 -17.89
CA ARG A 25 -5.27 1.67 -16.76
C ARG A 25 -4.18 2.66 -16.38
N ARG A 26 -3.57 3.30 -17.38
CA ARG A 26 -2.53 4.28 -17.14
C ARG A 26 -3.11 5.51 -16.43
N ALA A 27 -4.25 5.99 -16.88
CA ALA A 27 -4.90 7.14 -16.25
C ALA A 27 -5.29 6.82 -14.81
N ASP A 28 -5.84 5.63 -14.59
CA ASP A 28 -6.24 5.23 -13.25
C ASP A 28 -5.03 5.10 -12.32
N ALA A 29 -3.91 4.63 -12.85
CA ALA A 29 -2.70 4.51 -12.05
C ALA A 29 -2.20 5.89 -11.62
N LEU A 30 -2.26 6.86 -12.52
CA LEU A 30 -1.85 8.21 -12.18
C LEU A 30 -2.76 8.80 -11.09
N GLU A 31 -4.04 8.53 -11.22
CA GLU A 31 -5.00 9.04 -10.24
C GLU A 31 -4.76 8.40 -8.87
N LEU A 32 -4.46 7.11 -8.83
CA LEU A 32 -4.20 6.44 -7.57
C LEU A 32 -2.90 6.96 -6.93
N VAL A 33 -1.89 7.23 -7.73
CA VAL A 33 -0.64 7.78 -7.21
C VAL A 33 -0.93 9.12 -6.54
N HIS A 34 -1.73 9.96 -7.21
CA HIS A 34 -2.05 11.26 -6.67
C HIS A 34 -2.82 11.13 -5.35
N MET A 35 -3.81 10.27 -5.33
CA MET A 35 -4.61 10.06 -4.14
C MET A 35 -3.77 9.56 -2.97
N MET A 36 -2.96 8.53 -3.19
CA MET A 36 -2.17 7.95 -2.13
C MET A 36 -1.07 8.88 -1.65
N ARG A 37 -0.52 9.67 -2.57
CA ARG A 37 0.49 10.62 -2.17
C ARG A 37 -0.11 11.71 -1.28
N GLN A 38 -1.32 12.14 -1.59
CA GLN A 38 -1.99 13.12 -0.76
C GLN A 38 -2.29 12.58 0.63
N ILE A 39 -2.66 11.31 0.71
CA ILE A 39 -3.01 10.70 1.98
C ILE A 39 -1.78 10.39 2.82
N THR A 40 -0.75 9.82 2.20
CA THR A 40 0.42 9.39 2.94
C THR A 40 1.45 10.50 3.12
N ARG A 41 1.45 11.47 2.21
CA ARG A 41 2.42 12.55 2.19
C ARG A 41 3.83 12.04 1.88
N VAL A 42 3.94 10.93 1.21
CA VAL A 42 5.21 10.31 0.85
C VAL A 42 5.22 10.06 -0.64
N ALA A 43 6.36 10.23 -1.26
CA ALA A 43 6.50 9.97 -2.70
C ALA A 43 6.48 8.48 -2.96
N PRO A 44 5.96 8.06 -4.11
CA PRO A 44 5.89 6.63 -4.43
C PRO A 44 7.24 6.03 -4.78
N ARG A 45 7.35 4.74 -4.59
CA ARG A 45 8.51 3.97 -4.99
C ARG A 45 8.03 2.66 -5.58
N MET A 46 8.83 2.09 -6.47
CA MET A 46 8.47 0.77 -7.00
C MET A 46 8.89 -0.31 -6.01
N TRP A 47 8.06 -1.31 -5.86
CA TRP A 47 8.33 -2.46 -5.02
C TRP A 47 8.12 -3.69 -5.90
N GLY A 48 9.17 -4.44 -6.13
CA GLY A 48 9.10 -5.54 -7.08
C GLY A 48 8.82 -4.99 -8.47
N PRO A 49 8.37 -5.83 -9.38
CA PRO A 49 8.19 -5.39 -10.77
C PRO A 49 6.92 -4.61 -11.05
N THR A 50 5.90 -4.71 -10.23
CA THR A 50 4.62 -4.11 -10.59
C THR A 50 3.92 -3.35 -9.48
N ILE A 51 4.49 -3.23 -8.29
CA ILE A 51 3.81 -2.57 -7.19
C ILE A 51 4.34 -1.17 -7.00
N ILE A 52 3.43 -0.21 -6.93
CA ILE A 52 3.77 1.17 -6.61
C ILE A 52 3.41 1.35 -5.15
N GLY A 53 4.38 1.61 -4.31
CA GLY A 53 4.16 1.68 -2.87
C GLY A 53 4.51 3.02 -2.28
N PHE A 54 3.93 3.29 -1.12
CA PHE A 54 4.12 4.56 -0.43
C PHE A 54 4.55 4.26 0.99
N ASP A 55 5.70 4.79 1.38
CA ASP A 55 6.26 4.57 2.70
C ASP A 55 6.60 3.10 2.93
N GLN A 56 7.12 2.77 4.06
CA GLN A 56 7.62 1.44 4.32
C GLN A 56 7.41 1.11 5.78
N VAL A 57 6.98 -0.11 6.07
CA VAL A 57 6.86 -0.57 7.44
C VAL A 57 7.60 -1.88 7.57
N HIS A 58 8.02 -2.19 8.78
CA HIS A 58 8.77 -3.41 9.06
C HIS A 58 7.89 -4.32 9.91
N TYR A 59 7.67 -5.55 9.47
CA TYR A 59 6.85 -6.48 10.21
C TYR A 59 7.71 -7.59 10.77
N VAL A 60 7.28 -8.15 11.88
CA VAL A 60 7.93 -9.29 12.49
C VAL A 60 6.83 -10.22 12.93
N TYR A 61 6.86 -11.44 12.43
CA TYR A 61 5.87 -12.44 12.83
C TYR A 61 6.37 -13.22 14.02
N PRO A 62 5.48 -13.84 14.79
CA PRO A 62 5.91 -14.66 15.94
C PRO A 62 6.86 -15.77 15.55
N THR A 63 6.81 -16.22 14.30
CA THR A 63 7.70 -17.27 13.85
C THR A 63 9.12 -16.76 13.62
N GLY A 64 9.33 -15.46 13.71
CA GLY A 64 10.64 -14.89 13.45
C GLY A 64 10.79 -14.35 12.05
N ARG A 65 9.83 -14.59 11.19
CA ARG A 65 9.91 -14.06 9.82
C ARG A 65 9.68 -12.57 9.88
N GLU A 66 10.52 -11.83 9.19
CA GLU A 66 10.37 -10.38 9.17
C GLU A 66 10.70 -9.81 7.81
N GLY A 67 10.35 -8.61 7.59
CA GLY A 67 10.61 -7.96 6.31
C GLY A 67 9.99 -6.57 6.24
N ASP A 68 10.19 -5.95 5.11
CA ASP A 68 9.65 -4.63 4.86
C ASP A 68 8.58 -4.70 3.79
N ILE A 69 7.53 -3.94 3.96
CA ILE A 69 6.45 -3.87 2.98
C ILE A 69 6.02 -2.42 2.85
N PRO A 70 5.35 -2.05 1.77
CA PRO A 70 4.83 -0.70 1.66
C PRO A 70 3.72 -0.48 2.68
N LEU A 71 3.62 0.73 3.19
CA LEU A 71 2.53 1.09 4.08
C LEU A 71 1.22 1.06 3.32
N ALA A 72 1.23 1.54 2.09
CA ALA A 72 0.07 1.54 1.20
C ALA A 72 0.59 1.36 -0.21
N GLY A 73 -0.24 0.90 -1.10
CA GLY A 73 0.21 0.73 -2.47
C GLY A 73 -0.82 0.08 -3.36
N PHE A 74 -0.47 -0.06 -4.61
CA PHE A 74 -1.34 -0.72 -5.58
C PHE A 74 -0.50 -1.27 -6.73
N SER A 75 -1.10 -2.16 -7.49
CA SER A 75 -0.46 -2.72 -8.67
C SER A 75 -1.44 -2.64 -9.84
N PRO A 76 -1.10 -1.90 -10.89
CA PRO A 76 -1.97 -1.80 -12.06
C PRO A 76 -1.70 -2.99 -12.97
N ARG A 77 -2.32 -4.11 -12.68
CA ARG A 77 -2.12 -5.31 -13.45
C ARG A 77 -3.01 -5.35 -14.67
N LYS A 78 -2.74 -6.28 -15.56
CA LYS A 78 -3.51 -6.39 -16.76
C LYS A 78 -4.98 -6.55 -16.51
N GLN A 79 -5.35 -7.36 -15.57
CA GLN A 79 -6.76 -7.65 -15.37
C GLN A 79 -7.47 -6.77 -14.37
N ALA A 80 -6.75 -6.12 -13.52
CA ALA A 80 -7.38 -5.28 -12.50
C ALA A 80 -6.36 -4.39 -11.84
N LEU A 81 -6.86 -3.34 -11.21
CA LEU A 81 -6.07 -2.55 -10.30
C LEU A 81 -6.16 -3.29 -8.97
N VAL A 82 -5.03 -3.68 -8.43
CA VAL A 82 -5.01 -4.36 -7.13
C VAL A 82 -4.55 -3.34 -6.12
N ILE A 83 -5.42 -2.99 -5.19
CA ILE A 83 -5.13 -1.96 -4.19
C ILE A 83 -4.89 -2.66 -2.86
N TYR A 84 -3.73 -2.47 -2.28
CA TYR A 84 -3.35 -3.15 -1.05
C TYR A 84 -3.75 -2.30 0.15
N LEU A 85 -4.54 -2.89 1.02
CA LEU A 85 -5.04 -2.20 2.19
C LEU A 85 -4.65 -2.97 3.44
N GLY A 86 -4.64 -2.30 4.56
CA GLY A 86 -4.27 -2.94 5.81
C GLY A 86 -5.39 -3.77 6.37
N PRO A 87 -5.14 -4.39 7.50
CA PRO A 87 -6.12 -5.26 8.12
C PRO A 87 -7.34 -4.48 8.62
N GLY A 88 -8.43 -5.16 8.71
CA GLY A 88 -9.67 -4.56 9.23
C GLY A 88 -10.49 -3.84 8.21
N ILE A 89 -9.99 -3.73 6.99
CA ILE A 89 -10.69 -2.97 5.99
C ILE A 89 -11.93 -3.69 5.51
N ASP A 90 -11.91 -4.99 5.52
CA ASP A 90 -13.02 -5.77 4.99
C ASP A 90 -14.23 -5.76 5.91
N ASN A 91 -14.08 -5.21 7.11
CA ASN A 91 -15.22 -5.13 7.99
C ASN A 91 -15.86 -3.76 8.02
N THR A 92 -15.49 -2.86 7.12
CA THR A 92 -16.04 -1.53 7.19
C THR A 92 -17.30 -1.43 6.35
N ALA A 93 -18.19 -0.57 6.76
CA ALA A 93 -19.38 -0.31 5.98
C ALA A 93 -19.04 0.42 4.69
N LEU A 94 -17.84 0.94 4.57
CA LEU A 94 -17.45 1.65 3.37
C LEU A 94 -17.40 0.73 2.16
N LEU A 95 -17.03 -0.54 2.36
CA LEU A 95 -16.98 -1.44 1.23
C LEU A 95 -18.33 -1.60 0.55
N SER A 96 -19.40 -1.58 1.32
CA SER A 96 -20.73 -1.73 0.73
C SER A 96 -21.12 -0.53 -0.12
N LYS A 97 -20.44 0.60 0.06
CA LYS A 97 -20.74 1.79 -0.71
C LYS A 97 -19.76 2.04 -1.82
N LEU A 98 -18.74 1.19 -1.95
CA LEU A 98 -17.67 1.44 -2.89
C LEU A 98 -18.09 1.29 -4.35
N GLY A 99 -18.89 0.34 -4.66
CA GLY A 99 -19.26 0.05 -6.03
C GLY A 99 -18.71 -1.28 -6.47
N LYS A 100 -18.50 -1.45 -7.77
CA LYS A 100 -18.12 -2.73 -8.31
C LYS A 100 -16.67 -3.08 -7.99
N HIS A 101 -16.46 -4.10 -7.22
CA HIS A 101 -15.13 -4.53 -6.83
C HIS A 101 -15.17 -5.97 -6.34
N LYS A 102 -14.00 -6.54 -6.12
CA LYS A 102 -13.89 -7.81 -5.43
C LYS A 102 -12.92 -7.57 -4.30
N ALA A 103 -13.12 -8.22 -3.19
CA ALA A 103 -12.25 -8.04 -2.03
C ALA A 103 -11.55 -9.35 -1.71
N GLY A 104 -10.28 -9.27 -1.40
CA GLY A 104 -9.51 -10.40 -0.92
C GLY A 104 -8.98 -10.02 0.45
N VAL A 105 -8.12 -10.83 1.00
CA VAL A 105 -7.54 -10.55 2.29
C VAL A 105 -6.52 -9.43 2.10
N GLY A 106 -6.84 -8.25 2.58
CA GLY A 106 -5.94 -7.11 2.47
C GLY A 106 -5.83 -6.51 1.08
N CYS A 107 -6.74 -6.86 0.16
CA CYS A 107 -6.68 -6.33 -1.19
C CYS A 107 -8.04 -5.99 -1.73
N LEU A 108 -8.08 -5.01 -2.61
CA LEU A 108 -9.27 -4.71 -3.37
C LEU A 108 -8.90 -4.89 -4.83
N TYR A 109 -9.79 -5.48 -5.60
CA TYR A 109 -9.60 -5.67 -7.03
C TYR A 109 -10.65 -4.84 -7.75
N VAL A 110 -10.20 -3.84 -8.50
CA VAL A 110 -11.09 -2.91 -9.20
C VAL A 110 -10.71 -2.90 -10.67
N ASN A 111 -11.67 -3.06 -11.55
CA ASN A 111 -11.39 -3.08 -12.96
C ASN A 111 -10.99 -1.69 -13.46
N LYS A 112 -11.75 -0.68 -13.10
CA LYS A 112 -11.39 0.68 -13.44
C LYS A 112 -11.98 1.61 -12.38
N LEU A 113 -11.36 2.76 -12.18
CA LEU A 113 -11.79 3.65 -11.12
C LEU A 113 -13.20 4.19 -11.32
N ASP A 114 -13.64 4.25 -12.58
CA ASP A 114 -15.01 4.72 -12.83
C ASP A 114 -16.05 3.75 -12.30
N ASP A 115 -15.68 2.52 -11.96
CA ASP A 115 -16.62 1.54 -11.41
C ASP A 115 -16.85 1.77 -9.93
N VAL A 116 -16.07 2.60 -9.27
CA VAL A 116 -16.19 2.78 -7.84
C VAL A 116 -16.38 4.25 -7.48
N ASP A 117 -16.87 4.48 -6.27
CA ASP A 117 -17.03 5.83 -5.76
C ASP A 117 -15.66 6.27 -5.26
N ARG A 118 -15.07 7.26 -5.91
CA ARG A 118 -13.73 7.72 -5.58
C ARG A 118 -13.62 8.29 -4.17
N SER A 119 -14.68 8.89 -3.69
CA SER A 119 -14.69 9.45 -2.35
C SER A 119 -14.63 8.33 -1.33
N VAL A 120 -15.36 7.25 -1.57
CA VAL A 120 -15.37 6.10 -0.68
C VAL A 120 -14.02 5.41 -0.74
N LEU A 121 -13.44 5.29 -1.93
CA LEU A 121 -12.11 4.68 -2.08
C LEU A 121 -11.08 5.48 -1.29
N ARG A 122 -11.15 6.80 -1.37
CA ARG A 122 -10.20 7.64 -0.64
C ARG A 122 -10.37 7.41 0.87
N GLN A 123 -11.57 7.27 1.35
CA GLN A 123 -11.80 7.01 2.76
C GLN A 123 -11.24 5.66 3.17
N LEU A 124 -11.38 4.65 2.31
CA LEU A 124 -10.84 3.33 2.58
C LEU A 124 -9.31 3.37 2.65
N VAL A 125 -8.69 4.06 1.72
CA VAL A 125 -7.24 4.16 1.70
C VAL A 125 -6.76 4.93 2.93
N ALA A 126 -7.44 6.03 3.27
CA ALA A 126 -7.05 6.82 4.43
C ALA A 126 -7.20 6.01 5.71
N HIS A 127 -8.26 5.24 5.81
CA HIS A 127 -8.48 4.39 6.98
C HIS A 127 -7.36 3.35 7.07
N SER A 128 -7.02 2.72 5.97
CA SER A 128 -5.96 1.73 5.92
C SER A 128 -4.63 2.34 6.37
N VAL A 129 -4.32 3.52 5.88
CA VAL A 129 -3.07 4.17 6.21
C VAL A 129 -3.01 4.47 7.72
N ARG A 130 -4.13 4.95 8.27
CA ARG A 130 -4.15 5.24 9.70
C ARG A 130 -3.94 3.99 10.53
N GLU A 131 -4.63 2.91 10.15
CA GLU A 131 -4.51 1.67 10.90
C GLU A 131 -3.13 1.05 10.77
N MET A 132 -2.56 1.11 9.60
CA MET A 132 -1.22 0.60 9.38
C MET A 132 -0.19 1.39 10.18
N ARG A 133 -0.38 2.69 10.30
CA ARG A 133 0.55 3.51 11.07
C ARG A 133 0.46 3.26 12.56
N LYS A 134 -0.68 2.76 13.02
CA LYS A 134 -0.81 2.41 14.42
C LYS A 134 -0.09 1.09 14.66
N LEU A 135 -0.23 0.15 13.75
CA LEU A 135 0.39 -1.15 13.90
C LEU A 135 1.89 -1.11 13.67
N TYR A 136 2.33 -0.35 12.71
CA TYR A 136 3.73 -0.31 12.32
C TYR A 136 4.19 1.13 12.17
N PRO A 137 4.83 1.69 13.16
CA PRO A 137 5.35 3.05 13.02
C PRO A 137 6.32 3.10 11.85
N THR A 138 6.13 4.06 10.95
CA THR A 138 6.98 4.16 9.80
C THR A 138 8.31 4.73 10.23
N ARG A 139 9.26 4.67 9.29
CA ARG A 139 10.52 5.19 9.54
C ARG A 139 10.50 6.59 10.00
N ALA A 140 9.77 7.42 9.40
CA ALA A 140 9.71 8.80 9.76
C ALA A 140 9.21 8.95 11.17
N LYS A 141 8.15 8.18 11.50
CA LYS A 141 7.62 8.26 12.77
C LYS A 141 8.50 7.64 13.77
N SER A 142 9.12 6.58 13.47
CA SER A 142 9.92 5.90 14.40
C SER A 142 11.12 6.75 14.77
N ARG A 143 11.49 7.68 13.89
CA ARG A 143 12.56 8.51 14.22
C ARG A 143 12.12 9.39 15.31
N ALA A 144 10.94 9.81 15.32
CA ALA A 144 10.45 10.70 16.32
C ALA A 144 10.22 9.97 17.60
N SER A 145 9.72 8.80 17.54
CA SER A 145 9.40 8.12 18.75
C SER A 145 10.28 6.99 18.93
N VAL A 146 11.40 7.16 18.58
CA VAL A 146 12.22 6.12 18.56
C VAL A 146 12.28 5.25 19.63
N LYS A 147 12.11 5.52 20.69
CA LYS A 147 12.19 4.64 21.60
C LYS A 147 11.23 3.72 21.65
N VAL A 148 10.41 3.79 21.09
CA VAL A 148 9.38 2.93 21.13
C VAL A 148 9.71 1.73 20.70
N ARG A 149 10.13 1.20 20.74
CA ARG A 149 10.34 0.14 20.25
C ARG A 149 9.80 -0.87 20.25
N PRO A 150 9.61 -1.39 19.82
CA PRO A 150 9.01 -2.37 19.45
C PRO A 150 9.24 -3.39 20.20
N PRO A 151 8.99 -3.76 20.50
CA PRO A 151 9.05 -4.63 21.27
C PRO A 151 9.25 -5.79 20.83
N ARG A 152 9.19 -6.09 20.41
CA ARG A 152 9.15 -7.10 20.09
C ARG A 152 10.12 -7.59 19.65
N SER A 153 10.36 -7.80 19.76
CA SER A 153 11.08 -8.54 19.44
C SER A 153 11.93 -8.49 18.40
N GLY A 154 12.74 -8.76 18.18
CA GLY A 154 13.52 -8.86 17.20
C GLY A 154 13.70 -7.78 16.36
N VAL A 155 13.09 -6.91 16.52
CA VAL A 155 13.15 -6.00 15.57
C VAL A 155 14.20 -5.17 15.83
N ARG A 156 15.06 -5.14 15.50
CA ARG A 156 16.00 -4.48 15.68
C ARG A 156 16.07 -3.43 14.95
N ALA A 157 16.00 -2.58 15.13
CA ALA A 157 15.90 -1.50 14.48
C ALA A 157 16.95 -1.33 13.62
N ARG A 158 17.21 -1.23 12.95
CA ARG A 158 18.03 -1.17 12.16
C ARG A 158 18.38 0.02 11.99
N ARG A 159 18.85 0.60 11.86
CA ARG A 159 19.13 1.66 11.76
C ARG A 159 19.48 2.04 10.76
#